data_477dc0d7f96acff4f3716728ef294661
#
_entry.id   477dc0d7f96acff4f3716728ef294661
#
_cell.length_a   1.000
_cell.length_b   1.000
_cell.length_c   1.000
_cell.angle_alpha   90.00
_cell.angle_beta   90.00
_cell.angle_gamma   90.00
#
_symmetry.space_group_name_H-M   'P 1'
#
loop_
_entity.id
_entity.type
_entity.pdbx_description
1 polymer ?
#
loop_
_entity_poly.entity_id
_entity_poly.type
_entity_poly.pdbx_seq_one_letter_code
_entity_poly.pdbx_strand_id
1 'polypeptide(L)'
;MYPHSLFLGLTLYDIFILVGVVAAFLLADRMTVKRGFSVSLQRIVIICALSAVIVGYGSAVLFQAFYNIAERGKFVIDANTGATFYGGLIGGGGGVFFVFFFAGKHFCKDNEAVKRFPDMLDIGACCIPLAHAFGRLGCLTAGCCHGRETDAWYGINMYNYTNGAGEEVWHRVVPIQLFE
;
A
#
# COMPACT_ATOMS: atom_id res chain seq x y z
N MET A 1 -0.82 -18.10 -11.70
CA MET A 1 -0.61 -16.65 -11.66
C MET A 1 -1.34 -16.04 -12.83
N TYR A 2 -1.90 -14.85 -12.63
CA TYR A 2 -2.70 -14.17 -13.65
C TYR A 2 -2.18 -12.76 -13.83
N PRO A 3 -1.10 -12.55 -14.60
CA PRO A 3 -0.60 -11.21 -14.92
C PRO A 3 -1.55 -10.47 -15.89
N HIS A 4 -2.56 -11.17 -16.41
CA HIS A 4 -3.49 -10.63 -17.40
C HIS A 4 -4.67 -9.92 -16.74
N SER A 5 -5.19 -8.89 -17.39
CA SER A 5 -6.42 -8.21 -16.97
C SER A 5 -7.62 -9.14 -17.05
N LEU A 6 -8.39 -9.22 -15.95
CA LEU A 6 -9.59 -10.05 -15.86
C LEU A 6 -10.82 -9.35 -16.46
N PHE A 7 -11.07 -8.10 -16.07
CA PHE A 7 -12.25 -7.34 -16.49
C PHE A 7 -11.94 -5.83 -16.41
N LEU A 8 -12.35 -5.05 -17.41
CA LEU A 8 -12.12 -3.60 -17.49
C LEU A 8 -10.65 -3.15 -17.30
N GLY A 9 -9.68 -4.01 -17.64
CA GLY A 9 -8.28 -3.71 -17.44
C GLY A 9 -7.75 -3.94 -16.02
N LEU A 10 -8.61 -4.37 -15.07
CA LEU A 10 -8.23 -4.69 -13.70
C LEU A 10 -7.54 -6.04 -13.63
N THR A 11 -6.45 -6.10 -12.89
CA THR A 11 -5.72 -7.33 -12.59
C THR A 11 -6.12 -7.89 -11.22
N LEU A 12 -5.78 -9.15 -10.94
CA LEU A 12 -5.94 -9.69 -9.58
C LEU A 12 -5.16 -8.89 -8.53
N TYR A 13 -4.04 -8.33 -8.93
CA TYR A 13 -3.26 -7.43 -8.08
C TYR A 13 -4.09 -6.23 -7.59
N ASP A 14 -4.76 -5.56 -8.51
CA ASP A 14 -5.60 -4.38 -8.19
C ASP A 14 -6.75 -4.74 -7.25
N ILE A 15 -7.35 -5.93 -7.47
CA ILE A 15 -8.43 -6.44 -6.61
C ILE A 15 -7.91 -6.69 -5.19
N PHE A 16 -6.74 -7.34 -5.02
CA PHE A 16 -6.17 -7.57 -3.69
C PHE A 16 -5.80 -6.26 -2.98
N ILE A 17 -5.25 -5.28 -3.69
CA ILE A 17 -4.99 -3.95 -3.13
C ILE A 17 -6.29 -3.30 -2.66
N LEU A 18 -7.33 -3.30 -3.48
CA LEU A 18 -8.63 -2.74 -3.10
C LEU A 18 -9.22 -3.43 -1.86
N VAL A 19 -9.21 -4.76 -1.84
CA VAL A 19 -9.69 -5.55 -0.69
C VAL A 19 -8.89 -5.22 0.57
N GLY A 20 -7.56 -5.12 0.47
CA GLY A 20 -6.68 -4.75 1.57
C GLY A 20 -6.97 -3.36 2.14
N VAL A 21 -7.17 -2.38 1.27
CA VAL A 21 -7.55 -1.02 1.66
C VAL A 21 -8.90 -1.03 2.36
N VAL A 22 -9.92 -1.67 1.79
CA VAL A 22 -11.26 -1.77 2.40
C VAL A 22 -11.20 -2.48 3.75
N ALA A 23 -10.47 -3.59 3.86
CA ALA A 23 -10.31 -4.33 5.11
C ALA A 23 -9.63 -3.47 6.20
N ALA A 24 -8.60 -2.71 5.85
CA ALA A 24 -7.93 -1.80 6.78
C ALA A 24 -8.87 -0.67 7.23
N PHE A 25 -9.67 -0.09 6.34
CA PHE A 25 -10.68 0.90 6.70
C PHE A 25 -11.74 0.35 7.66
N LEU A 26 -12.27 -0.84 7.39
CA LEU A 26 -13.26 -1.50 8.25
C LEU A 26 -12.67 -1.84 9.62
N LEU A 27 -11.40 -2.27 9.67
CA LEU A 27 -10.72 -2.53 10.93
C LEU A 27 -10.52 -1.23 11.73
N ALA A 28 -10.05 -0.16 11.09
CA ALA A 28 -9.86 1.15 11.72
C ALA A 28 -11.18 1.68 12.30
N ASP A 29 -12.27 1.63 11.52
CA ASP A 29 -13.59 2.05 11.97
C ASP A 29 -14.05 1.25 13.21
N ARG A 30 -13.96 -0.07 13.17
CA ARG A 30 -14.33 -0.92 14.32
C ARG A 30 -13.48 -0.66 15.55
N MET A 31 -12.17 -0.43 15.38
CA MET A 31 -11.26 -0.15 16.49
C MET A 31 -11.54 1.21 17.12
N THR A 32 -11.82 2.25 16.32
CA THR A 32 -12.16 3.60 16.83
C THR A 32 -13.46 3.57 17.62
N VAL A 33 -14.49 2.86 17.13
CA VAL A 33 -15.77 2.69 17.84
C VAL A 33 -15.55 1.95 19.17
N LYS A 34 -14.84 0.82 19.16
CA LYS A 34 -14.56 0.04 20.38
C LYS A 34 -13.76 0.80 21.43
N ARG A 35 -12.86 1.69 21.00
CA ARG A 35 -12.05 2.53 21.91
C ARG A 35 -12.79 3.79 22.38
N GLY A 36 -14.04 3.98 21.98
CA GLY A 36 -14.88 5.10 22.43
C GLY A 36 -14.40 6.45 21.88
N PHE A 37 -13.90 6.51 20.67
CA PHE A 37 -13.56 7.78 20.01
C PHE A 37 -14.84 8.59 19.77
N SER A 38 -14.75 9.92 19.92
CA SER A 38 -15.83 10.79 19.52
C SER A 38 -16.13 10.68 18.02
N VAL A 39 -17.35 10.96 17.62
CA VAL A 39 -17.75 10.91 16.19
C VAL A 39 -16.86 11.82 15.33
N SER A 40 -16.45 12.97 15.88
CA SER A 40 -15.51 13.87 15.19
C SER A 40 -14.15 13.23 14.96
N LEU A 41 -13.60 12.56 15.99
CA LEU A 41 -12.30 11.91 15.87
C LEU A 41 -12.36 10.66 14.96
N GLN A 42 -13.45 9.89 14.98
CA GLN A 42 -13.68 8.79 14.05
C GLN A 42 -13.63 9.26 12.58
N ARG A 43 -14.32 10.37 12.27
CA ARG A 43 -14.26 10.98 10.93
C ARG A 43 -12.85 11.41 10.54
N ILE A 44 -12.12 12.00 11.49
CA ILE A 44 -10.73 12.41 11.26
C ILE A 44 -9.84 11.20 10.94
N VAL A 45 -9.99 10.08 11.63
CA VAL A 45 -9.24 8.84 11.35
C VAL A 45 -9.51 8.34 9.92
N ILE A 46 -10.77 8.39 9.46
CA ILE A 46 -11.13 8.04 8.08
C ILE A 46 -10.46 9.00 7.08
N ILE A 47 -10.51 10.31 7.35
CA ILE A 47 -9.85 11.31 6.49
C ILE A 47 -8.32 11.08 6.47
N CYS A 48 -7.71 10.74 7.61
CA CYS A 48 -6.31 10.38 7.70
C CYS A 48 -5.97 9.16 6.82
N ALA A 49 -6.80 8.12 6.85
CA ALA A 49 -6.60 6.93 6.04
C ALA A 49 -6.74 7.25 4.52
N LEU A 50 -7.70 8.08 4.14
CA LEU A 50 -7.82 8.57 2.75
C LEU A 50 -6.61 9.41 2.35
N SER A 51 -6.15 10.30 3.22
CA SER A 51 -4.96 11.11 2.96
C SER A 51 -3.70 10.25 2.82
N ALA A 52 -3.56 9.19 3.62
CA ALA A 52 -2.45 8.25 3.52
C ALA A 52 -2.38 7.60 2.13
N VAL A 53 -3.53 7.19 1.58
CA VAL A 53 -3.59 6.59 0.24
C VAL A 53 -3.26 7.63 -0.84
N ILE A 54 -3.92 8.79 -0.82
CA ILE A 54 -3.78 9.80 -1.89
C ILE A 54 -2.40 10.45 -1.85
N VAL A 55 -2.00 10.97 -0.68
CA VAL A 55 -0.71 11.65 -0.51
C VAL A 55 0.44 10.64 -0.58
N GLY A 56 0.24 9.44 0.00
CA GLY A 56 1.22 8.37 -0.04
C GLY A 56 1.52 7.91 -1.47
N TYR A 57 0.49 7.66 -2.27
CA TYR A 57 0.68 7.28 -3.66
C TYR A 57 1.30 8.42 -4.49
N GLY A 58 0.78 9.65 -4.36
CA GLY A 58 1.33 10.80 -5.06
C GLY A 58 2.80 11.06 -4.75
N SER A 59 3.18 10.96 -3.47
CA SER A 59 4.59 11.11 -3.06
C SER A 59 5.46 9.92 -3.51
N ALA A 60 4.93 8.70 -3.51
CA ALA A 60 5.65 7.53 -4.02
C ALA A 60 6.04 7.69 -5.50
N VAL A 61 5.12 8.16 -6.34
CA VAL A 61 5.35 8.45 -7.75
C VAL A 61 6.32 9.62 -7.91
N LEU A 62 6.15 10.68 -7.13
CA LEU A 62 7.04 11.85 -7.17
C LEU A 62 8.48 11.49 -6.81
N PHE A 63 8.69 10.72 -5.72
CA PHE A 63 10.01 10.24 -5.34
C PHE A 63 10.64 9.35 -6.41
N GLN A 64 9.84 8.48 -7.05
CA GLN A 64 10.34 7.67 -8.17
C GLN A 64 10.76 8.54 -9.36
N ALA A 65 10.00 9.58 -9.67
CA ALA A 65 10.35 10.52 -10.74
C ALA A 65 11.70 11.23 -10.44
N PHE A 66 11.93 11.63 -9.19
CA PHE A 66 13.25 12.17 -8.78
C PHE A 66 14.36 11.12 -8.89
N TYR A 67 14.10 9.88 -8.51
CA TYR A 67 15.06 8.79 -8.66
C TYR A 67 15.43 8.55 -10.13
N ASN A 68 14.43 8.60 -11.03
CA ASN A 68 14.64 8.47 -12.47
C ASN A 68 15.49 9.61 -13.07
N ILE A 69 15.51 10.81 -12.46
CA ILE A 69 16.44 11.88 -12.86
C ILE A 69 17.89 11.45 -12.64
N ALA A 70 18.17 10.85 -11.49
CA ALA A 70 19.53 10.40 -11.16
C ALA A 70 20.01 9.26 -12.09
N GLU A 71 19.09 8.39 -12.53
CA GLU A 71 19.43 7.27 -13.40
C GLU A 71 19.41 7.62 -14.91
N ARG A 72 18.43 8.39 -15.35
CA ARG A 72 18.15 8.64 -16.77
C ARG A 72 18.34 10.09 -17.21
N GLY A 73 18.66 10.99 -16.29
CA GLY A 73 18.88 12.41 -16.55
C GLY A 73 17.63 13.21 -16.98
N LYS A 74 16.43 12.61 -16.84
CA LYS A 74 15.16 13.25 -17.26
C LYS A 74 14.10 13.11 -16.18
N PHE A 75 13.40 14.23 -15.91
CA PHE A 75 12.21 14.23 -15.07
C PHE A 75 11.00 13.91 -15.95
N VAL A 76 10.44 12.70 -15.80
CA VAL A 76 9.26 12.26 -16.53
C VAL A 76 8.32 11.59 -15.54
N ILE A 77 7.06 11.98 -15.56
CA ILE A 77 5.98 11.30 -14.86
C ILE A 77 5.03 10.74 -15.93
N ASP A 78 5.09 9.45 -16.13
CA ASP A 78 4.25 8.72 -17.06
C ASP A 78 3.70 7.45 -16.40
N ALA A 79 2.90 6.68 -17.13
CA ALA A 79 2.32 5.43 -16.64
C ALA A 79 3.38 4.37 -16.23
N ASN A 80 4.63 4.52 -16.70
CA ASN A 80 5.74 3.61 -16.45
C ASN A 80 6.71 4.14 -15.39
N THR A 81 6.40 5.27 -14.74
CA THR A 81 7.30 5.88 -13.74
C THR A 81 7.52 4.96 -12.55
N GLY A 82 6.52 4.14 -12.18
CA GLY A 82 6.56 3.29 -11.01
C GLY A 82 6.29 4.08 -9.71
N ALA A 83 6.51 3.44 -8.57
CA ALA A 83 6.28 4.03 -7.25
C ALA A 83 7.33 3.53 -6.25
N THR A 84 7.89 4.44 -5.46
CA THR A 84 8.91 4.12 -4.46
C THR A 84 8.27 3.93 -3.09
N PHE A 85 8.58 2.83 -2.41
CA PHE A 85 8.07 2.54 -1.07
C PHE A 85 8.37 3.68 -0.07
N TYR A 86 9.61 4.16 -0.04
CA TYR A 86 10.00 5.23 0.89
C TYR A 86 9.25 6.55 0.63
N GLY A 87 9.01 6.89 -0.62
CA GLY A 87 8.19 8.05 -0.97
C GLY A 87 6.77 7.93 -0.41
N GLY A 88 6.17 6.75 -0.57
CA GLY A 88 4.85 6.43 -0.02
C GLY A 88 4.81 6.49 1.50
N LEU A 89 5.81 5.91 2.17
CA LEU A 89 5.91 5.90 3.63
C LEU A 89 6.06 7.30 4.22
N ILE A 90 6.98 8.10 3.68
CA ILE A 90 7.24 9.46 4.16
C ILE A 90 6.05 10.38 3.89
N GLY A 91 5.55 10.39 2.65
CA GLY A 91 4.43 11.25 2.28
C GLY A 91 3.11 10.82 2.91
N GLY A 92 2.81 9.52 2.89
CA GLY A 92 1.61 8.97 3.52
C GLY A 92 1.61 9.17 5.03
N GLY A 93 2.72 8.81 5.71
CA GLY A 93 2.89 9.04 7.14
C GLY A 93 2.82 10.52 7.51
N GLY A 94 3.56 11.38 6.82
CA GLY A 94 3.51 12.83 7.02
C GLY A 94 2.12 13.40 6.80
N GLY A 95 1.40 12.95 5.77
CA GLY A 95 0.03 13.34 5.47
C GLY A 95 -0.93 12.97 6.62
N VAL A 96 -0.82 11.75 7.14
CA VAL A 96 -1.61 11.29 8.29
C VAL A 96 -1.35 12.17 9.53
N PHE A 97 -0.07 12.41 9.86
CA PHE A 97 0.29 13.26 10.99
C PHE A 97 -0.28 14.67 10.84
N PHE A 98 -0.07 15.28 9.67
CA PHE A 98 -0.55 16.63 9.40
C PHE A 98 -2.08 16.72 9.53
N VAL A 99 -2.81 15.83 8.85
CA VAL A 99 -4.28 15.80 8.88
C VAL A 99 -4.79 15.53 10.30
N PHE A 100 -4.22 14.56 11.01
CA PHE A 100 -4.66 14.19 12.35
C PHE A 100 -4.55 15.35 13.33
N PHE A 101 -3.40 16.01 13.39
CA PHE A 101 -3.19 17.12 14.32
C PHE A 101 -3.90 18.41 13.89
N PHE A 102 -3.89 18.72 12.60
CA PHE A 102 -4.57 19.92 12.08
C PHE A 102 -6.08 19.82 12.23
N ALA A 103 -6.69 18.75 11.73
CA ALA A 103 -8.12 18.53 11.85
C ALA A 103 -8.54 18.30 13.31
N GLY A 104 -7.72 17.55 14.09
CA GLY A 104 -7.96 17.32 15.50
C GLY A 104 -8.03 18.61 16.32
N LYS A 105 -7.13 19.56 16.06
CA LYS A 105 -7.13 20.87 16.70
C LYS A 105 -8.39 21.70 16.38
N HIS A 106 -8.92 21.58 15.15
CA HIS A 106 -10.04 22.39 14.70
C HIS A 106 -11.41 21.77 14.99
N PHE A 107 -11.52 20.45 14.97
CA PHE A 107 -12.80 19.75 15.04
C PHE A 107 -13.02 18.94 16.31
N CYS A 108 -11.97 18.65 17.09
CA CYS A 108 -12.10 17.95 18.37
C CYS A 108 -12.07 18.94 19.54
N LYS A 109 -12.90 18.66 20.56
CA LYS A 109 -12.91 19.41 21.82
C LYS A 109 -11.84 18.87 22.77
N ASP A 110 -11.43 19.69 23.75
CA ASP A 110 -10.58 19.29 24.88
C ASP A 110 -9.25 18.59 24.49
N ASN A 111 -8.69 18.93 23.32
CA ASN A 111 -7.48 18.30 22.79
C ASN A 111 -7.60 16.77 22.71
N GLU A 112 -8.78 16.23 22.43
CA GLU A 112 -9.03 14.79 22.35
C GLU A 112 -8.06 14.10 21.39
N ALA A 113 -7.79 14.67 20.21
CA ALA A 113 -6.86 14.11 19.25
C ALA A 113 -5.46 13.89 19.84
N VAL A 114 -4.93 14.85 20.61
CA VAL A 114 -3.61 14.72 21.26
C VAL A 114 -3.64 13.62 22.32
N LYS A 115 -4.68 13.57 23.14
CA LYS A 115 -4.84 12.55 24.19
C LYS A 115 -4.99 11.14 23.62
N ARG A 116 -5.65 11.02 22.47
CA ARG A 116 -5.92 9.75 21.77
C ARG A 116 -4.89 9.39 20.71
N PHE A 117 -3.80 10.16 20.59
CA PHE A 117 -2.77 9.88 19.61
C PHE A 117 -2.10 8.49 19.79
N PRO A 118 -1.80 8.02 21.02
CA PRO A 118 -1.30 6.64 21.19
C PRO A 118 -2.28 5.58 20.67
N ASP A 119 -3.58 5.75 20.90
CA ASP A 119 -4.61 4.86 20.38
C ASP A 119 -4.64 4.86 18.85
N MET A 120 -4.41 6.03 18.23
CA MET A 120 -4.32 6.17 16.77
C MET A 120 -3.12 5.41 16.22
N LEU A 121 -1.97 5.45 16.89
CA LEU A 121 -0.78 4.68 16.50
C LEU A 121 -1.03 3.17 16.58
N ASP A 122 -1.70 2.69 17.62
CA ASP A 122 -2.07 1.28 17.75
C ASP A 122 -3.01 0.83 16.63
N ILE A 123 -3.99 1.66 16.27
CA ILE A 123 -4.89 1.37 15.14
C ILE A 123 -4.07 1.26 13.84
N GLY A 124 -3.15 2.21 13.61
CA GLY A 124 -2.23 2.17 12.48
C GLY A 124 -1.38 0.90 12.46
N ALA A 125 -0.83 0.51 13.62
CA ALA A 125 -0.02 -0.68 13.77
C ALA A 125 -0.78 -1.99 13.45
N CYS A 126 -2.10 -2.00 13.60
CA CYS A 126 -2.94 -3.13 13.18
C CYS A 126 -3.34 -3.06 11.70
N CYS A 127 -3.67 -1.86 11.20
CA CYS A 127 -4.19 -1.68 9.85
C CYS A 127 -3.10 -1.80 8.76
N ILE A 128 -1.88 -1.31 9.04
CA ILE A 128 -0.77 -1.33 8.09
C ILE A 128 -0.35 -2.77 7.72
N PRO A 129 -0.08 -3.68 8.68
CA PRO A 129 0.26 -5.07 8.35
C PRO A 129 -0.88 -5.80 7.63
N LEU A 130 -2.13 -5.51 7.98
CA LEU A 130 -3.29 -6.09 7.30
C LEU A 130 -3.32 -5.69 5.82
N ALA A 131 -3.22 -4.39 5.53
CA ALA A 131 -3.17 -3.90 4.15
C ALA A 131 -1.96 -4.44 3.40
N HIS A 132 -0.80 -4.50 4.06
CA HIS A 132 0.44 -5.06 3.50
C HIS A 132 0.29 -6.53 3.12
N ALA A 133 -0.33 -7.36 3.97
CA ALA A 133 -0.57 -8.77 3.68
C ALA A 133 -1.37 -8.97 2.39
N PHE A 134 -2.45 -8.19 2.19
CA PHE A 134 -3.20 -8.21 0.93
C PHE A 134 -2.36 -7.73 -0.26
N GLY A 135 -1.51 -6.73 -0.06
CA GLY A 135 -0.56 -6.28 -1.08
C GLY A 135 0.42 -7.38 -1.50
N ARG A 136 0.93 -8.17 -0.54
CA ARG A 136 1.82 -9.31 -0.83
C ARG A 136 1.10 -10.46 -1.56
N LEU A 137 -0.18 -10.71 -1.24
CA LEU A 137 -1.01 -11.63 -2.03
C LEU A 137 -1.22 -11.12 -3.46
N GLY A 138 -1.40 -9.81 -3.63
CA GLY A 138 -1.43 -9.18 -4.95
C GLY A 138 -0.12 -9.40 -5.71
N CYS A 139 1.04 -9.16 -5.10
CA CYS A 139 2.35 -9.43 -5.71
C CYS A 139 2.52 -10.90 -6.10
N LEU A 140 2.01 -11.83 -5.27
CA LEU A 140 2.04 -13.26 -5.57
C LEU A 140 1.23 -13.59 -6.83
N THR A 141 0.05 -12.99 -6.97
CA THR A 141 -0.80 -13.21 -8.16
C THR A 141 -0.24 -12.56 -9.43
N ALA A 142 0.39 -11.41 -9.30
CA ALA A 142 1.06 -10.73 -10.41
C ALA A 142 2.39 -11.40 -10.84
N GLY A 143 2.99 -12.24 -9.98
CA GLY A 143 4.28 -12.86 -10.26
C GLY A 143 5.46 -11.91 -10.06
N CYS A 144 5.27 -10.80 -9.34
CA CYS A 144 6.33 -9.82 -9.06
C CYS A 144 6.89 -9.95 -7.64
N CYS A 145 8.01 -9.28 -7.37
CA CYS A 145 8.63 -9.22 -6.04
C CYS A 145 8.99 -10.59 -5.45
N HIS A 146 9.29 -11.58 -6.30
CA HIS A 146 9.74 -12.90 -5.89
C HIS A 146 11.21 -12.90 -5.48
N GLY A 147 11.65 -14.00 -4.82
CA GLY A 147 13.04 -14.23 -4.48
C GLY A 147 13.85 -14.80 -5.64
N ARG A 148 15.03 -15.31 -5.31
CA ARG A 148 15.94 -15.96 -6.28
C ARG A 148 15.32 -17.22 -6.87
N GLU A 149 15.82 -17.61 -8.03
CA GLU A 149 15.52 -18.91 -8.63
C GLU A 149 15.98 -20.05 -7.70
N THR A 150 15.20 -21.13 -7.66
CA THR A 150 15.48 -22.26 -6.78
C THR A 150 14.85 -23.55 -7.30
N ASP A 151 15.59 -24.67 -7.15
CA ASP A 151 15.07 -26.01 -7.40
C ASP A 151 14.51 -26.67 -6.12
N ALA A 152 14.52 -25.95 -4.99
CA ALA A 152 14.04 -26.46 -3.71
C ALA A 152 12.53 -26.80 -3.78
N TRP A 153 12.09 -27.72 -2.92
CA TRP A 153 10.70 -28.20 -2.89
C TRP A 153 9.65 -27.10 -2.63
N TYR A 154 10.03 -26.01 -1.93
CA TYR A 154 9.18 -24.85 -1.63
C TYR A 154 9.17 -23.80 -2.75
N GLY A 155 9.95 -24.00 -3.82
CA GLY A 155 9.91 -23.12 -5.00
C GLY A 155 8.60 -23.26 -5.76
N ILE A 156 8.05 -22.13 -6.22
CA ILE A 156 6.86 -22.11 -7.07
C ILE A 156 7.18 -21.51 -8.44
N ASN A 157 6.47 -21.97 -9.47
CA ASN A 157 6.63 -21.43 -10.82
C ASN A 157 5.90 -20.08 -10.90
N MET A 158 6.65 -19.04 -11.25
CA MET A 158 6.11 -17.71 -11.46
C MET A 158 6.36 -17.24 -12.89
N TYR A 159 5.38 -16.51 -13.44
CA TYR A 159 5.53 -15.83 -14.72
C TYR A 159 6.61 -14.76 -14.59
N ASN A 160 7.52 -14.72 -15.56
CA ASN A 160 8.59 -13.71 -15.57
C ASN A 160 8.37 -12.69 -16.69
N TYR A 161 8.25 -13.15 -17.93
CA TYR A 161 8.00 -12.29 -19.08
C TYR A 161 7.51 -13.10 -20.28
N THR A 162 7.00 -12.42 -21.29
CA THR A 162 6.71 -13.02 -22.59
C THR A 162 7.90 -12.79 -23.52
N ASN A 163 8.45 -13.85 -24.12
CA ASN A 163 9.59 -13.76 -25.02
C ASN A 163 9.19 -13.13 -26.39
N GLY A 164 10.17 -12.83 -27.23
CA GLY A 164 9.94 -12.24 -28.57
C GLY A 164 9.13 -13.12 -29.52
N ALA A 165 8.93 -14.42 -29.20
CA ALA A 165 8.08 -15.35 -29.94
C ALA A 165 6.65 -15.41 -29.42
N GLY A 166 6.31 -14.63 -28.37
CA GLY A 166 4.99 -14.62 -27.75
C GLY A 166 4.76 -15.74 -26.71
N GLU A 167 5.81 -16.47 -26.32
CA GLU A 167 5.72 -17.55 -25.34
C GLU A 167 5.96 -17.01 -23.93
N GLU A 168 5.18 -17.48 -22.98
CA GLU A 168 5.32 -17.15 -21.56
C GLU A 168 6.52 -17.87 -20.95
N VAL A 169 7.42 -17.12 -20.35
CA VAL A 169 8.59 -17.66 -19.65
C VAL A 169 8.29 -17.72 -18.16
N TRP A 170 8.40 -18.92 -17.60
CA TRP A 170 8.13 -19.22 -16.20
C TRP A 170 9.41 -19.66 -15.52
N HIS A 171 9.70 -19.07 -14.34
CA HIS A 171 10.85 -19.46 -13.53
C HIS A 171 10.38 -20.01 -12.20
N ARG A 172 11.08 -21.02 -11.68
CA ARG A 172 10.84 -21.54 -10.36
C ARG A 172 11.62 -20.71 -9.35
N VAL A 173 10.89 -20.00 -8.48
CA VAL A 173 11.46 -19.00 -7.58
C VAL A 173 10.96 -19.17 -6.17
N VAL A 174 11.69 -18.63 -5.21
CA VAL A 174 11.26 -18.57 -3.80
C VAL A 174 10.11 -17.57 -3.67
N PRO A 175 8.92 -17.98 -3.16
CA PRO A 175 7.77 -17.09 -2.98
C PRO A 175 7.93 -16.22 -1.72
N ILE A 176 8.83 -15.25 -1.75
CA ILE A 176 9.10 -14.36 -0.61
C ILE A 176 7.81 -13.69 -0.10
N GLN A 177 6.88 -13.41 -1.00
CA GLN A 177 5.59 -12.79 -0.67
C GLN A 177 4.79 -13.56 0.40
N LEU A 178 5.03 -14.85 0.56
CA LEU A 178 4.38 -15.70 1.57
C LEU A 178 5.14 -15.74 2.90
N PHE A 179 6.40 -15.31 2.91
CA PHE A 179 7.25 -15.35 4.11
C PHE A 179 7.33 -14.00 4.84
N GLU A 180 6.87 -12.93 4.22
CA GLU A 180 6.74 -11.60 4.78
C GLU A 180 5.33 -11.36 5.34
#